data_3c80edd080433f31d25978a170bb0585
#
_entry.id   3c80edd080433f31d25978a170bb0585
#
_cell.length_a   1.000
_cell.length_b   1.000
_cell.length_c   1.000
_cell.angle_alpha   90.00
_cell.angle_beta   90.00
_cell.angle_gamma   90.00
#
_symmetry.space_group_name_H-M   'P 1'
#
loop_
_entity.id
_entity.type
_entity.pdbx_description
1 polymer ?
#
loop_
_entity_poly.entity_id
_entity_poly.type
_entity_poly.pdbx_seq_one_letter_code
_entity_poly.pdbx_strand_id
1 'polypeptide(L)'
;AKAPAVAEGPRIVPVAKAAAPAAKPARARAKEPTEIEAPHPAKHKPVEVTVKSSTSRQADKTGGTKMFVLDTNVLMHDPTSLFRFEEHDVYLPMMTLEELDDHKKGMSEVARNARQVSRTLDALVGSIDDGAIEAGIPLAKLGNKDAKGRLFFQTRLQAGPGLPEGLPQGKADNQILGVVRNLEAELPGRAIVLVSKDINMRIKARALGLPAEDYFNDHVLEDTDLLYSGIVQLPDDFWNKHGKDMESWQENKNGYSATFYRMTGPVIPTLLVNQFVYLEPKSGEAPFYGQVKQINGKTAVIQTLRDFSHNKNNVWGVTARNREQNFALNLLMNPECDFVTLLGQAGTGKTLLALAAGLAQVLETKLYNEIIVTRVTVPVGEDIGFLPGTEEEKMSPWMGAFDDNLEVLNKSDSEGGEWGRAATQDLIRSRIKIKSLNFMRGRTFVNKFLIIDEAQNLTPKQLKTLVTRAGPGTKILCLGNIAQIDTPYLTEGSSGLTYVVDRFKGWSHSGHVTLARGERSRLADHASEVL
;
A
#
# COMPACT_ATOMS: atom_id res chain seq x y z
N ALA A 1 45.16 -21.52 -63.85
CA ALA A 1 44.82 -20.11 -63.81
C ALA A 1 45.00 -19.58 -62.40
N LYS A 2 45.76 -18.53 -62.32
CA LYS A 2 46.36 -17.88 -61.15
C LYS A 2 45.34 -17.46 -60.06
N ALA A 3 45.76 -17.69 -58.81
CA ALA A 3 45.25 -17.01 -57.64
C ALA A 3 45.78 -15.59 -57.53
N PRO A 4 45.05 -14.62 -57.00
CA PRO A 4 45.61 -13.35 -56.55
C PRO A 4 45.72 -13.24 -55.03
N ALA A 5 46.74 -12.56 -54.67
CA ALA A 5 47.40 -12.10 -53.50
C ALA A 5 46.57 -11.73 -52.26
N VAL A 6 47.16 -12.05 -51.13
CA VAL A 6 46.82 -11.64 -49.78
C VAL A 6 47.29 -10.18 -49.59
N ALA A 7 46.44 -9.31 -49.07
CA ALA A 7 46.76 -7.95 -48.62
C ALA A 7 47.06 -7.97 -47.11
N GLU A 8 48.25 -7.44 -46.76
CA GLU A 8 48.74 -7.24 -45.40
C GLU A 8 47.90 -6.21 -44.61
N GLY A 9 47.57 -6.54 -43.36
CA GLY A 9 46.99 -5.59 -42.40
C GLY A 9 48.04 -4.74 -41.66
N PRO A 10 47.68 -3.61 -41.09
CA PRO A 10 48.65 -2.66 -40.53
C PRO A 10 49.19 -3.06 -39.15
N ARG A 11 50.48 -2.85 -39.00
CA ARG A 11 51.29 -3.08 -37.80
C ARG A 11 50.92 -2.17 -36.64
N ILE A 12 50.79 -2.77 -35.46
CA ILE A 12 50.68 -2.10 -34.15
C ILE A 12 52.07 -1.67 -33.70
N VAL A 13 52.26 -0.39 -33.40
CA VAL A 13 53.48 0.18 -32.80
C VAL A 13 53.24 0.40 -31.30
N PRO A 14 54.12 -0.04 -30.40
CA PRO A 14 53.94 0.15 -28.95
C PRO A 14 54.37 1.57 -28.53
N VAL A 15 53.49 2.23 -27.76
CA VAL A 15 53.79 3.54 -27.14
C VAL A 15 54.43 3.34 -25.76
N ALA A 16 55.54 4.03 -25.56
CA ALA A 16 56.43 4.00 -24.41
C ALA A 16 55.82 4.53 -23.13
N LYS A 17 56.21 3.94 -22.00
CA LYS A 17 56.04 4.44 -20.64
C LYS A 17 56.67 5.82 -20.46
N ALA A 18 55.89 6.79 -19.96
CA ALA A 18 56.44 8.04 -19.45
C ALA A 18 56.51 8.00 -17.92
N ALA A 19 57.66 8.43 -17.41
CA ALA A 19 58.08 8.42 -16.02
C ALA A 19 57.42 9.53 -15.20
N ALA A 20 57.37 9.33 -13.89
CA ALA A 20 56.95 10.29 -12.88
C ALA A 20 57.98 11.42 -12.71
N PRO A 21 57.60 12.63 -12.32
CA PRO A 21 58.53 13.60 -11.71
C PRO A 21 58.29 13.77 -10.21
N ALA A 22 59.43 13.95 -9.56
CA ALA A 22 59.65 14.10 -8.14
C ALA A 22 59.48 15.54 -7.62
N ALA A 23 59.23 15.57 -6.29
CA ALA A 23 59.68 16.52 -5.28
C ALA A 23 59.31 18.02 -5.30
N LYS A 24 58.82 18.37 -4.11
CA LYS A 24 58.52 19.69 -3.52
C LYS A 24 59.62 20.75 -3.66
N PRO A 25 59.23 22.03 -3.46
CA PRO A 25 59.92 22.80 -2.41
C PRO A 25 58.97 23.42 -1.35
N ALA A 26 59.62 23.72 -0.22
CA ALA A 26 59.07 24.16 1.03
C ALA A 26 58.94 25.69 1.15
N ARG A 27 58.08 26.08 2.10
CA ARG A 27 58.11 27.30 2.93
C ARG A 27 57.64 28.64 2.37
N ALA A 28 56.52 29.13 2.94
CA ALA A 28 56.48 30.44 3.57
C ALA A 28 55.44 30.45 4.71
N ARG A 29 55.92 30.81 5.87
CA ARG A 29 55.21 31.00 7.15
C ARG A 29 54.56 32.38 7.10
N ALA A 30 53.25 32.47 7.24
CA ALA A 30 52.52 33.70 7.49
C ALA A 30 51.69 33.56 8.78
N LYS A 31 51.74 34.63 9.54
CA LYS A 31 51.37 34.85 10.93
C LYS A 31 49.88 34.53 11.22
N GLU A 32 49.65 33.96 12.40
CA GLU A 32 48.37 33.91 13.12
C GLU A 32 47.75 35.30 13.31
N PRO A 33 46.44 35.43 13.18
CA PRO A 33 45.70 36.50 13.84
C PRO A 33 45.00 35.91 15.08
N THR A 34 45.14 36.66 16.13
CA THR A 34 44.59 36.61 17.48
C THR A 34 43.15 36.11 17.58
N GLU A 35 42.95 35.19 18.51
CA GLU A 35 41.65 34.78 19.06
C GLU A 35 40.87 36.00 19.57
N ILE A 36 39.63 36.13 19.07
CA ILE A 36 38.59 36.91 19.71
C ILE A 36 37.64 35.88 20.35
N GLU A 37 37.65 35.81 21.68
CA GLU A 37 36.74 35.03 22.50
C GLU A 37 35.30 35.40 22.15
N ALA A 38 34.54 34.44 21.63
CA ALA A 38 33.08 34.50 21.56
C ALA A 38 32.48 33.92 22.87
N PRO A 39 31.46 34.56 23.45
CA PRO A 39 30.92 34.15 24.74
C PRO A 39 30.27 32.78 24.66
N HIS A 40 30.58 31.93 25.66
CA HIS A 40 29.96 30.62 25.87
C HIS A 40 28.42 30.71 25.90
N PRO A 41 27.70 29.90 25.11
CA PRO A 41 26.28 29.73 25.34
C PRO A 41 26.06 28.94 26.63
N ALA A 42 25.22 29.48 27.50
CA ALA A 42 24.78 28.88 28.74
C ALA A 42 24.23 27.48 28.50
N LYS A 43 24.63 26.53 29.34
CA LYS A 43 24.10 25.18 29.39
C LYS A 43 22.59 25.24 29.71
N HIS A 44 21.75 25.20 28.69
CA HIS A 44 20.36 24.82 28.85
C HIS A 44 20.31 23.31 29.03
N LYS A 45 19.88 22.90 30.21
CA LYS A 45 19.47 21.52 30.49
C LYS A 45 18.36 21.16 29.52
N PRO A 46 18.36 19.97 28.90
CA PRO A 46 17.21 19.50 28.15
C PRO A 46 16.01 19.46 29.09
N VAL A 47 14.99 20.24 28.79
CA VAL A 47 13.67 20.02 29.34
C VAL A 47 13.18 18.77 28.66
N GLU A 48 13.20 17.65 29.38
CA GLU A 48 12.45 16.46 29.01
C GLU A 48 10.98 16.86 28.94
N VAL A 49 10.52 17.18 27.74
CA VAL A 49 9.11 17.16 27.43
C VAL A 49 8.74 15.69 27.39
N THR A 50 8.34 15.17 28.54
CA THR A 50 7.65 13.89 28.63
C THR A 50 6.34 14.07 27.89
N VAL A 51 6.33 13.78 26.58
CA VAL A 51 5.10 13.51 25.85
C VAL A 51 4.56 12.23 26.46
N LYS A 52 3.72 12.40 27.48
CA LYS A 52 2.87 11.30 27.93
C LYS A 52 1.97 10.98 26.74
N SER A 53 2.29 9.91 26.03
CA SER A 53 1.35 9.22 25.15
C SER A 53 0.21 8.69 26.05
N SER A 54 -0.78 9.52 26.28
CA SER A 54 -2.02 9.12 26.93
C SER A 54 -2.97 8.57 25.88
N THR A 55 -2.66 7.42 25.32
CA THR A 55 -3.63 6.53 24.66
C THR A 55 -3.91 5.34 25.55
N SER A 56 -4.24 5.60 26.83
CA SER A 56 -5.12 4.70 27.53
C SER A 56 -6.54 5.18 27.22
N ARG A 57 -7.35 4.37 26.55
CA ARG A 57 -8.80 4.43 26.67
C ARG A 57 -9.14 4.36 28.16
N GLN A 58 -9.10 5.49 28.86
CA GLN A 58 -9.92 5.66 30.03
C GLN A 58 -11.35 5.63 29.48
N ALA A 59 -11.99 4.49 29.63
CA ALA A 59 -13.44 4.44 29.62
C ALA A 59 -13.90 5.46 30.64
N ASP A 60 -14.30 6.63 30.16
CA ASP A 60 -15.02 7.60 30.96
C ASP A 60 -16.29 6.91 31.43
N LYS A 61 -16.29 6.51 32.70
CA LYS A 61 -17.45 5.93 33.39
C LYS A 61 -18.49 6.99 33.73
N THR A 62 -18.70 7.96 32.85
CA THR A 62 -19.87 8.83 32.89
C THR A 62 -20.84 8.29 31.82
N GLY A 63 -21.74 7.40 32.26
CA GLY A 63 -22.65 6.61 31.45
C GLY A 63 -23.72 7.41 30.73
N GLY A 64 -23.38 8.33 29.85
CA GLY A 64 -24.32 9.01 28.93
C GLY A 64 -24.02 8.63 27.49
N THR A 65 -25.06 8.39 26.68
CA THR A 65 -24.92 8.21 25.23
C THR A 65 -24.38 9.50 24.59
N LYS A 66 -23.27 9.38 23.86
CA LYS A 66 -22.68 10.48 23.08
C LYS A 66 -23.55 10.79 21.86
N MET A 67 -23.39 11.96 21.28
CA MET A 67 -23.96 12.33 19.99
C MET A 67 -22.83 12.65 19.01
N PHE A 68 -22.76 11.92 17.93
CA PHE A 68 -21.77 12.10 16.88
C PHE A 68 -22.34 12.88 15.72
N VAL A 69 -21.76 14.03 15.43
CA VAL A 69 -22.12 14.87 14.28
C VAL A 69 -21.24 14.47 13.12
N LEU A 70 -21.84 13.92 12.05
CA LEU A 70 -21.09 13.42 10.92
C LEU A 70 -20.92 14.47 9.83
N ASP A 71 -19.68 14.60 9.40
CA ASP A 71 -19.31 15.33 8.19
C ASP A 71 -19.64 14.49 6.95
N THR A 72 -19.90 15.16 5.83
CA THR A 72 -20.26 14.55 4.54
C THR A 72 -19.22 13.56 4.03
N ASN A 73 -17.93 13.88 4.23
CA ASN A 73 -16.83 13.03 3.79
C ASN A 73 -16.83 11.64 4.46
N VAL A 74 -17.33 11.51 5.70
CA VAL A 74 -17.48 10.22 6.39
C VAL A 74 -18.50 9.33 5.67
N LEU A 75 -19.65 9.91 5.31
CA LEU A 75 -20.72 9.20 4.60
C LEU A 75 -20.33 8.81 3.18
N MET A 76 -19.60 9.69 2.48
CA MET A 76 -19.10 9.42 1.13
C MET A 76 -18.00 8.35 1.12
N HIS A 77 -17.23 8.26 2.20
CA HIS A 77 -16.19 7.25 2.37
C HIS A 77 -16.79 5.87 2.75
N ASP A 78 -17.61 5.83 3.79
CA ASP A 78 -18.33 4.62 4.23
C ASP A 78 -19.84 4.86 4.30
N PRO A 79 -20.63 4.41 3.29
CA PRO A 79 -22.09 4.54 3.31
C PRO A 79 -22.77 3.83 4.47
N THR A 80 -22.07 2.92 5.15
CA THR A 80 -22.59 2.18 6.31
C THR A 80 -22.18 2.82 7.64
N SER A 81 -21.44 3.94 7.61
CA SER A 81 -20.94 4.63 8.80
C SER A 81 -22.03 4.98 9.80
N LEU A 82 -23.24 5.31 9.32
CA LEU A 82 -24.41 5.58 10.18
C LEU A 82 -24.66 4.51 11.24
N PHE A 83 -24.32 3.24 10.95
CA PHE A 83 -24.57 2.10 11.82
C PHE A 83 -23.35 1.66 12.65
N ARG A 84 -22.29 2.46 12.68
CA ARG A 84 -21.02 2.10 13.32
C ARG A 84 -20.82 2.70 14.71
N PHE A 85 -21.78 3.45 15.21
CA PHE A 85 -21.66 4.17 16.49
C PHE A 85 -22.34 3.47 17.67
N GLU A 86 -22.61 2.17 17.53
CA GLU A 86 -23.13 1.26 18.57
C GLU A 86 -24.37 1.84 19.31
N GLU A 87 -24.27 2.13 20.61
CA GLU A 87 -25.35 2.70 21.43
C GLU A 87 -25.49 4.22 21.32
N HIS A 88 -24.59 4.86 20.59
CA HIS A 88 -24.52 6.32 20.50
C HIS A 88 -25.42 6.87 19.38
N ASP A 89 -25.86 8.10 19.55
CA ASP A 89 -26.69 8.76 18.56
C ASP A 89 -25.87 9.46 17.49
N VAL A 90 -26.44 9.52 16.30
CA VAL A 90 -25.86 10.17 15.12
C VAL A 90 -26.69 11.40 14.76
N TYR A 91 -26.04 12.51 14.48
CA TYR A 91 -26.66 13.74 14.05
C TYR A 91 -26.15 14.15 12.67
N LEU A 92 -27.06 14.45 11.75
CA LEU A 92 -26.75 14.92 10.41
C LEU A 92 -27.14 16.40 10.25
N PRO A 93 -26.16 17.31 10.07
CA PRO A 93 -26.41 18.67 9.66
C PRO A 93 -27.14 18.74 8.32
N MET A 94 -27.95 19.77 8.10
CA MET A 94 -28.65 19.95 6.82
C MET A 94 -27.67 20.12 5.67
N MET A 95 -26.57 20.84 5.90
CA MET A 95 -25.50 21.01 4.92
C MET A 95 -24.91 19.68 4.44
N THR A 96 -24.79 18.68 5.31
CA THR A 96 -24.35 17.32 4.93
C THR A 96 -25.29 16.68 3.90
N LEU A 97 -26.60 16.92 4.00
CA LEU A 97 -27.57 16.41 3.04
C LEU A 97 -27.49 17.13 1.69
N GLU A 98 -27.26 18.44 1.70
CA GLU A 98 -27.07 19.25 0.49
C GLU A 98 -25.81 18.83 -0.26
N GLU A 99 -24.69 18.67 0.43
CA GLU A 99 -23.45 18.18 -0.17
C GLU A 99 -23.58 16.75 -0.71
N LEU A 100 -24.31 15.87 -0.02
CA LEU A 100 -24.60 14.53 -0.54
C LEU A 100 -25.41 14.61 -1.83
N ASP A 101 -26.31 15.56 -1.97
CA ASP A 101 -27.11 15.74 -3.19
C ASP A 101 -26.26 16.22 -4.36
N ASP A 102 -25.37 17.14 -4.13
CA ASP A 102 -24.42 17.64 -5.13
C ASP A 102 -23.49 16.54 -5.66
N HIS A 103 -23.07 15.62 -4.79
CA HIS A 103 -22.17 14.52 -5.14
C HIS A 103 -22.86 13.30 -5.77
N LYS A 104 -24.19 13.27 -5.92
CA LYS A 104 -24.93 12.15 -6.54
C LYS A 104 -24.68 12.00 -8.04
N LYS A 105 -24.18 13.03 -8.71
CA LYS A 105 -23.99 13.07 -10.18
C LYS A 105 -22.74 12.31 -10.60
N GLY A 106 -22.81 11.60 -11.73
CA GLY A 106 -21.69 10.87 -12.30
C GLY A 106 -21.62 9.40 -11.91
N MET A 107 -20.54 8.72 -12.36
CA MET A 107 -20.28 7.30 -12.15
C MET A 107 -19.18 7.02 -11.12
N SER A 108 -18.62 8.04 -10.49
CA SER A 108 -17.59 7.93 -9.48
C SER A 108 -18.05 7.08 -8.28
N GLU A 109 -17.11 6.56 -7.51
CA GLU A 109 -17.43 5.83 -6.28
C GLU A 109 -18.11 6.75 -5.27
N VAL A 110 -17.63 7.98 -5.14
CA VAL A 110 -18.24 9.01 -4.30
C VAL A 110 -19.72 9.19 -4.65
N ALA A 111 -20.03 9.31 -5.95
CA ALA A 111 -21.42 9.46 -6.40
C ALA A 111 -22.27 8.21 -6.12
N ARG A 112 -21.70 7.01 -6.20
CA ARG A 112 -22.39 5.77 -5.82
C ARG A 112 -22.64 5.71 -4.32
N ASN A 113 -21.64 6.07 -3.53
CA ASN A 113 -21.75 6.10 -2.07
C ASN A 113 -22.78 7.15 -1.63
N ALA A 114 -22.76 8.35 -2.19
CA ALA A 114 -23.78 9.38 -1.94
C ALA A 114 -25.20 8.90 -2.25
N ARG A 115 -25.41 8.21 -3.39
CA ARG A 115 -26.70 7.60 -3.72
C ARG A 115 -27.08 6.48 -2.76
N GLN A 116 -26.12 5.66 -2.30
CA GLN A 116 -26.38 4.58 -1.34
C GLN A 116 -26.79 5.15 0.01
N VAL A 117 -26.07 6.16 0.53
CA VAL A 117 -26.44 6.88 1.77
C VAL A 117 -27.83 7.44 1.66
N SER A 118 -28.14 8.16 0.57
CA SER A 118 -29.47 8.77 0.40
C SER A 118 -30.60 7.74 0.39
N ARG A 119 -30.41 6.57 -0.26
CA ARG A 119 -31.40 5.47 -0.20
C ARG A 119 -31.55 4.89 1.21
N THR A 120 -30.46 4.82 1.96
CA THR A 120 -30.48 4.33 3.35
C THR A 120 -31.23 5.32 4.23
N LEU A 121 -30.99 6.64 4.07
CA LEU A 121 -31.70 7.68 4.79
C LEU A 121 -33.20 7.69 4.45
N ASP A 122 -33.55 7.57 3.17
CA ASP A 122 -34.94 7.48 2.70
C ASP A 122 -35.66 6.27 3.32
N ALA A 123 -35.00 5.08 3.33
CA ALA A 123 -35.54 3.89 3.95
C ALA A 123 -35.70 4.03 5.49
N LEU A 124 -34.80 4.75 6.17
CA LEU A 124 -34.92 5.03 7.59
C LEU A 124 -36.11 5.97 7.87
N VAL A 125 -36.22 7.07 7.12
CA VAL A 125 -37.33 8.02 7.24
C VAL A 125 -38.66 7.34 6.92
N GLY A 126 -38.74 6.57 5.85
CA GLY A 126 -39.95 5.80 5.48
C GLY A 126 -40.35 4.70 6.46
N SER A 127 -39.51 4.39 7.45
CA SER A 127 -39.77 3.36 8.47
C SER A 127 -40.51 3.91 9.71
N ILE A 128 -40.76 5.21 9.77
CA ILE A 128 -41.39 5.90 10.92
C ILE A 128 -42.64 6.62 10.47
N ASP A 129 -43.56 6.87 11.43
CA ASP A 129 -44.76 7.67 11.19
C ASP A 129 -44.42 9.17 11.08
N ASP A 130 -45.22 9.92 10.30
CA ASP A 130 -45.09 11.35 10.13
C ASP A 130 -45.12 12.07 11.49
N GLY A 131 -44.06 12.83 11.81
CA GLY A 131 -43.91 13.56 13.08
C GLY A 131 -42.91 12.95 14.07
N ALA A 132 -42.43 11.72 13.87
CA ALA A 132 -41.47 11.10 14.77
C ALA A 132 -39.99 11.45 14.46
N ILE A 133 -39.70 12.25 13.43
CA ILE A 133 -38.33 12.64 13.01
C ILE A 133 -37.62 13.40 14.11
N GLU A 134 -38.31 14.32 14.82
CA GLU A 134 -37.70 15.11 15.91
C GLU A 134 -37.31 14.27 17.12
N ALA A 135 -37.98 13.14 17.35
CA ALA A 135 -37.64 12.20 18.44
C ALA A 135 -36.43 11.32 18.13
N GLY A 136 -35.89 11.40 16.92
CA GLY A 136 -34.78 10.57 16.42
C GLY A 136 -35.23 9.20 15.92
N ILE A 137 -34.69 8.77 14.79
CA ILE A 137 -35.02 7.51 14.11
C ILE A 137 -34.15 6.39 14.64
N PRO A 138 -34.69 5.30 15.22
CA PRO A 138 -33.88 4.19 15.68
C PRO A 138 -33.10 3.52 14.52
N LEU A 139 -31.79 3.50 14.58
CA LEU A 139 -30.94 2.92 13.53
C LEU A 139 -31.11 1.39 13.37
N ALA A 140 -31.53 0.72 14.44
CA ALA A 140 -31.80 -0.73 14.41
C ALA A 140 -32.97 -1.15 13.49
N LYS A 141 -33.83 -0.21 13.05
CA LYS A 141 -35.00 -0.52 12.20
C LYS A 141 -34.68 -1.16 10.85
N LEU A 142 -33.49 -0.90 10.28
CA LEU A 142 -33.03 -1.53 9.05
C LEU A 142 -32.28 -2.87 9.27
N GLY A 143 -32.48 -3.51 10.43
CA GLY A 143 -31.96 -4.86 10.69
C GLY A 143 -30.55 -4.93 11.23
N ASN A 144 -29.88 -3.81 11.47
CA ASN A 144 -28.57 -3.79 12.12
C ASN A 144 -28.75 -3.80 13.65
N LYS A 145 -28.63 -4.97 14.27
CA LYS A 145 -28.84 -5.16 15.71
C LYS A 145 -27.77 -4.50 16.59
N ASP A 146 -26.62 -4.15 16.02
CA ASP A 146 -25.51 -3.54 16.76
C ASP A 146 -25.67 -2.03 16.88
N ALA A 147 -26.41 -1.38 15.97
CA ALA A 147 -26.70 0.04 15.97
C ALA A 147 -27.93 0.36 16.86
N LYS A 148 -27.70 0.54 18.15
CA LYS A 148 -28.75 0.80 19.15
C LYS A 148 -29.11 2.29 19.29
N GLY A 149 -28.28 3.18 18.73
CA GLY A 149 -28.48 4.62 18.75
C GLY A 149 -29.61 5.09 17.82
N ARG A 150 -29.83 6.38 17.81
CA ARG A 150 -30.82 7.08 16.97
C ARG A 150 -30.18 8.03 16.01
N LEU A 151 -30.80 8.22 14.86
CA LEU A 151 -30.44 9.24 13.86
C LEU A 151 -31.29 10.48 14.06
N PHE A 152 -30.62 11.62 14.18
CA PHE A 152 -31.24 12.94 14.26
C PHE A 152 -30.84 13.77 13.04
N PHE A 153 -31.77 14.62 12.58
CA PHE A 153 -31.51 15.61 11.55
C PHE A 153 -31.58 17.00 12.12
N GLN A 154 -30.87 17.93 11.50
CA GLN A 154 -31.05 19.34 11.80
C GLN A 154 -32.42 19.82 11.29
N THR A 155 -33.40 20.04 12.18
CA THR A 155 -34.75 20.46 11.84
C THR A 155 -35.00 21.95 12.07
N ARG A 156 -34.07 22.63 12.78
CA ARG A 156 -34.24 24.07 13.14
C ARG A 156 -33.11 24.91 12.57
N LEU A 157 -33.47 26.10 12.08
CA LEU A 157 -32.52 27.18 11.80
C LEU A 157 -31.93 27.64 13.13
N GLN A 158 -30.60 27.64 13.22
CA GLN A 158 -29.90 27.83 14.49
C GLN A 158 -29.86 29.30 14.91
N ALA A 159 -30.30 29.58 16.13
CA ALA A 159 -30.17 30.85 16.82
C ALA A 159 -29.15 30.79 17.97
N GLY A 160 -28.07 30.03 17.80
CA GLY A 160 -27.05 29.83 18.84
C GLY A 160 -25.87 30.81 18.76
N PRO A 161 -24.90 30.72 19.67
CA PRO A 161 -23.70 31.54 19.63
C PRO A 161 -22.94 31.29 18.32
N GLY A 162 -22.94 32.28 17.44
CA GLY A 162 -22.27 32.20 16.14
C GLY A 162 -20.80 31.84 16.23
N LEU A 163 -20.22 31.36 15.13
CA LEU A 163 -18.77 31.19 15.01
C LEU A 163 -18.09 32.57 15.16
N PRO A 164 -16.80 32.60 15.58
CA PRO A 164 -16.02 33.84 15.63
C PRO A 164 -16.07 34.58 14.29
N GLU A 165 -16.16 35.94 14.33
CA GLU A 165 -16.30 36.80 13.15
C GLU A 165 -15.23 36.63 12.06
N GLY A 166 -14.12 35.95 12.35
CA GLY A 166 -13.04 35.67 11.40
C GLY A 166 -13.28 34.48 10.47
N LEU A 167 -14.34 33.69 10.67
CA LEU A 167 -14.61 32.51 9.82
C LEU A 167 -15.71 32.84 8.78
N PRO A 168 -15.45 32.60 7.48
CA PRO A 168 -16.44 32.82 6.42
C PRO A 168 -17.69 31.96 6.66
N GLN A 169 -18.85 32.62 6.84
CA GLN A 169 -20.11 31.92 7.17
C GLN A 169 -20.67 31.06 6.03
N GLY A 170 -20.23 31.27 4.79
CA GLY A 170 -20.75 30.55 3.62
C GLY A 170 -20.08 29.22 3.28
N LYS A 171 -19.08 28.79 4.04
CA LYS A 171 -18.44 27.50 3.80
C LYS A 171 -19.15 26.38 4.56
N ALA A 172 -19.40 25.25 3.88
CA ALA A 172 -20.05 24.06 4.43
C ALA A 172 -19.43 23.59 5.75
N ASP A 173 -18.11 23.43 5.79
CA ASP A 173 -17.36 23.09 7.00
C ASP A 173 -17.71 23.97 8.20
N ASN A 174 -17.74 25.29 7.95
CA ASN A 174 -18.01 26.26 9.04
C ASN A 174 -19.47 26.17 9.51
N GLN A 175 -20.40 25.85 8.62
CA GLN A 175 -21.80 25.64 9.01
C GLN A 175 -21.92 24.39 9.89
N ILE A 176 -21.23 23.28 9.54
CA ILE A 176 -21.20 22.07 10.37
C ILE A 176 -20.60 22.37 11.75
N LEU A 177 -19.49 23.14 11.82
CA LEU A 177 -18.89 23.56 13.09
C LEU A 177 -19.86 24.40 13.94
N GLY A 178 -20.64 25.26 13.28
CA GLY A 178 -21.72 26.03 13.94
C GLY A 178 -22.78 25.12 14.56
N VAL A 179 -23.17 24.05 13.83
CA VAL A 179 -24.11 23.05 14.33
C VAL A 179 -23.58 22.35 15.59
N VAL A 180 -22.31 21.89 15.56
CA VAL A 180 -21.69 21.24 16.73
C VAL A 180 -21.72 22.16 17.95
N ARG A 181 -21.33 23.42 17.79
CA ARG A 181 -21.29 24.42 18.87
C ARG A 181 -22.66 24.71 19.46
N ASN A 182 -23.69 24.78 18.61
CA ASN A 182 -25.05 24.99 19.06
C ASN A 182 -25.61 23.79 19.81
N LEU A 183 -25.32 22.56 19.32
CA LEU A 183 -25.72 21.34 20.01
C LEU A 183 -25.08 21.21 21.40
N GLU A 184 -23.82 21.63 21.57
CA GLU A 184 -23.18 21.67 22.90
C GLU A 184 -23.89 22.65 23.85
N ALA A 185 -24.33 23.78 23.32
CA ALA A 185 -25.07 24.77 24.10
C ALA A 185 -26.52 24.33 24.43
N GLU A 186 -27.20 23.65 23.51
CA GLU A 186 -28.57 23.15 23.65
C GLU A 186 -28.68 21.91 24.54
N LEU A 187 -27.63 21.07 24.56
CA LEU A 187 -27.59 19.78 25.28
C LEU A 187 -26.48 19.77 26.34
N PRO A 188 -26.55 20.66 27.35
CA PRO A 188 -25.54 20.70 28.40
C PRO A 188 -25.51 19.35 29.17
N GLY A 189 -24.35 18.74 29.26
CA GLY A 189 -24.18 17.45 29.91
C GLY A 189 -24.18 16.24 28.98
N ARG A 190 -24.40 16.44 27.68
CA ARG A 190 -24.21 15.41 26.65
C ARG A 190 -22.91 15.66 25.87
N ALA A 191 -22.09 14.65 25.70
CA ALA A 191 -20.89 14.76 24.87
C ALA A 191 -21.26 14.83 23.39
N ILE A 192 -20.99 15.98 22.75
CA ILE A 192 -21.15 16.19 21.31
C ILE A 192 -19.78 16.07 20.66
N VAL A 193 -19.63 15.24 19.66
CA VAL A 193 -18.35 14.98 18.99
C VAL A 193 -18.51 15.10 17.48
N LEU A 194 -17.71 15.95 16.86
CA LEU A 194 -17.62 16.00 15.40
C LEU A 194 -16.81 14.81 14.90
N VAL A 195 -17.32 14.10 13.89
CA VAL A 195 -16.58 13.05 13.19
C VAL A 195 -16.34 13.48 11.75
N SER A 196 -15.07 13.62 11.36
CA SER A 196 -14.68 14.03 10.02
C SER A 196 -13.37 13.37 9.61
N LYS A 197 -13.24 12.98 8.35
CA LYS A 197 -11.98 12.52 7.75
C LYS A 197 -11.07 13.69 7.32
N ASP A 198 -11.60 14.90 7.24
CA ASP A 198 -10.82 16.09 6.93
C ASP A 198 -10.02 16.57 8.15
N ILE A 199 -8.70 16.50 8.04
CA ILE A 199 -7.76 16.95 9.08
C ILE A 199 -7.96 18.44 9.38
N ASN A 200 -8.16 19.28 8.36
CA ASN A 200 -8.33 20.72 8.54
C ASN A 200 -9.61 21.04 9.30
N MET A 201 -10.69 20.31 9.04
CA MET A 201 -11.94 20.43 9.77
C MET A 201 -11.77 20.06 11.24
N ARG A 202 -11.07 18.97 11.54
CA ARG A 202 -10.76 18.58 12.93
C ARG A 202 -9.86 19.59 13.64
N ILE A 203 -8.87 20.16 12.94
CA ILE A 203 -8.01 21.24 13.50
C ILE A 203 -8.84 22.47 13.82
N LYS A 204 -9.71 22.91 12.90
CA LYS A 204 -10.63 24.05 13.12
C LYS A 204 -11.53 23.80 14.33
N ALA A 205 -12.14 22.62 14.43
CA ALA A 205 -12.98 22.22 15.56
C ALA A 205 -12.22 22.33 16.88
N ARG A 206 -11.05 21.74 16.97
CA ARG A 206 -10.20 21.78 18.17
C ARG A 206 -9.76 23.19 18.54
N ALA A 207 -9.43 24.02 17.54
CA ALA A 207 -9.10 25.44 17.76
C ALA A 207 -10.28 26.25 18.34
N LEU A 208 -11.51 25.82 18.07
CA LEU A 208 -12.74 26.39 18.62
C LEU A 208 -13.16 25.77 19.97
N GLY A 209 -12.36 24.81 20.48
CA GLY A 209 -12.65 24.07 21.72
C GLY A 209 -13.69 22.97 21.56
N LEU A 210 -14.06 22.60 20.32
CA LEU A 210 -15.04 21.56 20.01
C LEU A 210 -14.36 20.18 19.93
N PRO A 211 -14.91 19.13 20.57
CA PRO A 211 -14.43 17.78 20.44
C PRO A 211 -14.53 17.28 18.99
N ALA A 212 -13.44 16.77 18.43
CA ALA A 212 -13.43 16.25 17.08
C ALA A 212 -12.56 14.99 16.98
N GLU A 213 -13.10 13.97 16.32
CA GLU A 213 -12.49 12.66 16.11
C GLU A 213 -12.41 12.33 14.62
N ASP A 214 -11.42 11.49 14.26
CA ASP A 214 -11.37 10.87 12.95
C ASP A 214 -12.33 9.67 12.90
N TYR A 215 -12.78 9.30 11.70
CA TYR A 215 -13.56 8.09 11.50
C TYR A 215 -12.64 6.88 11.41
N PHE A 216 -12.45 6.17 12.53
CA PHE A 216 -11.45 5.10 12.69
C PHE A 216 -11.90 3.71 12.27
N ASN A 217 -13.17 3.46 11.98
CA ASN A 217 -13.66 2.10 11.68
C ASN A 217 -13.12 1.48 10.39
N ASP A 218 -12.42 2.24 9.58
CA ASP A 218 -11.74 1.82 8.38
C ASP A 218 -10.21 1.66 8.55
N HIS A 219 -9.65 2.08 9.68
CA HIS A 219 -8.23 1.90 9.95
C HIS A 219 -7.93 0.44 10.31
N VAL A 220 -7.01 -0.15 9.58
CA VAL A 220 -6.50 -1.51 9.85
C VAL A 220 -5.35 -1.46 10.86
N LEU A 221 -4.55 -0.41 10.76
CA LEU A 221 -3.41 -0.14 11.62
C LEU A 221 -3.43 1.31 12.07
N GLU A 222 -3.18 1.55 13.36
CA GLU A 222 -3.01 2.89 13.92
C GLU A 222 -1.64 3.49 13.53
N ASP A 223 -0.65 2.62 13.32
CA ASP A 223 0.72 2.95 12.94
C ASP A 223 1.17 2.04 11.78
N THR A 224 1.45 2.64 10.64
CA THR A 224 1.89 1.93 9.43
C THR A 224 3.31 1.42 9.51
N ASP A 225 4.13 1.95 10.42
CA ASP A 225 5.46 1.41 10.71
C ASP A 225 5.40 -0.01 11.28
N LEU A 226 4.23 -0.39 11.83
CA LEU A 226 3.94 -1.75 12.31
C LEU A 226 3.44 -2.69 11.20
N LEU A 227 3.34 -2.22 9.96
CA LEU A 227 2.88 -3.08 8.87
C LEU A 227 3.84 -4.24 8.65
N TYR A 228 3.27 -5.44 8.56
CA TYR A 228 4.02 -6.66 8.30
C TYR A 228 4.87 -6.54 7.04
N SER A 229 6.18 -6.63 7.18
CA SER A 229 7.14 -6.49 6.06
C SER A 229 7.34 -7.78 5.25
N GLY A 230 6.94 -8.93 5.80
CA GLY A 230 7.22 -10.25 5.23
C GLY A 230 8.65 -10.75 5.46
N ILE A 231 9.51 -9.96 6.10
CA ILE A 231 10.95 -10.24 6.25
C ILE A 231 11.37 -10.05 7.71
N VAL A 232 12.18 -10.96 8.22
CA VAL A 232 12.76 -10.89 9.56
C VAL A 232 14.26 -11.11 9.51
N GLN A 233 15.01 -10.22 10.12
CA GLN A 233 16.42 -10.44 10.39
C GLN A 233 16.56 -11.36 11.61
N LEU A 234 17.29 -12.46 11.43
CA LEU A 234 17.62 -13.37 12.53
C LEU A 234 18.72 -12.75 13.40
N PRO A 235 18.70 -13.01 14.71
CA PRO A 235 19.78 -12.55 15.59
C PRO A 235 21.11 -13.25 15.27
N ASP A 236 22.23 -12.60 15.51
CA ASP A 236 23.57 -13.11 15.19
C ASP A 236 23.89 -14.46 15.86
N ASP A 237 23.31 -14.71 17.02
CA ASP A 237 23.45 -15.95 17.77
C ASP A 237 22.39 -17.02 17.43
N PHE A 238 21.69 -16.84 16.31
CA PHE A 238 20.59 -17.73 15.91
C PHE A 238 20.99 -19.20 15.89
N TRP A 239 22.07 -19.56 15.21
CA TRP A 239 22.52 -20.94 15.11
C TRP A 239 22.90 -21.54 16.47
N ASN A 240 23.48 -20.74 17.35
CA ASN A 240 23.84 -21.18 18.71
C ASN A 240 22.61 -21.54 19.56
N LYS A 241 21.50 -20.80 19.38
CA LYS A 241 20.27 -20.99 20.15
C LYS A 241 19.30 -22.01 19.53
N HIS A 242 19.38 -22.24 18.22
CA HIS A 242 18.42 -23.07 17.48
C HIS A 242 19.03 -24.33 16.88
N GLY A 243 20.36 -24.47 16.88
CA GLY A 243 21.08 -25.57 16.21
C GLY A 243 21.18 -26.86 17.01
N LYS A 244 20.91 -26.89 18.33
CA LYS A 244 21.18 -28.07 19.19
C LYS A 244 20.34 -29.29 18.81
N ASP A 245 19.08 -29.11 18.41
CA ASP A 245 18.15 -30.19 18.05
C ASP A 245 17.63 -29.99 16.62
N MET A 246 18.48 -29.44 15.74
CA MET A 246 18.13 -29.15 14.36
C MET A 246 18.25 -30.40 13.50
N GLU A 247 17.17 -30.72 12.78
CA GLU A 247 17.18 -31.70 11.71
C GLU A 247 17.29 -30.98 10.37
N SER A 248 18.08 -31.52 9.46
CA SER A 248 18.18 -30.99 8.09
C SER A 248 18.07 -32.09 7.05
N TRP A 249 17.41 -31.80 5.93
CA TRP A 249 17.35 -32.68 4.78
C TRP A 249 17.32 -31.86 3.49
N GLN A 250 17.56 -32.52 2.37
CA GLN A 250 17.57 -31.91 1.04
C GLN A 250 16.48 -32.52 0.17
N GLU A 251 15.81 -31.66 -0.61
CA GLU A 251 14.86 -32.06 -1.63
C GLU A 251 15.23 -31.41 -2.96
N ASN A 252 15.15 -32.16 -4.04
CA ASN A 252 15.29 -31.60 -5.38
C ASN A 252 13.90 -31.16 -5.87
N LYS A 253 13.69 -29.83 -5.99
CA LYS A 253 12.46 -29.25 -6.52
C LYS A 253 12.77 -28.47 -7.80
N ASN A 254 12.11 -28.83 -8.90
CA ASN A 254 12.15 -28.05 -10.15
C ASN A 254 13.57 -27.64 -10.61
N GLY A 255 14.54 -28.58 -10.51
CA GLY A 255 15.90 -28.38 -11.00
C GLY A 255 16.83 -27.62 -10.05
N TYR A 256 16.43 -27.35 -8.81
CA TYR A 256 17.34 -26.87 -7.76
C TYR A 256 17.22 -27.73 -6.49
N SER A 257 18.31 -27.80 -5.73
CA SER A 257 18.35 -28.50 -4.44
C SER A 257 18.00 -27.49 -3.34
N ALA A 258 16.91 -27.74 -2.64
CA ALA A 258 16.50 -26.96 -1.46
C ALA A 258 16.87 -27.72 -0.19
N THR A 259 17.47 -27.03 0.77
CA THR A 259 17.73 -27.56 2.11
C THR A 259 16.64 -27.10 3.06
N PHE A 260 16.10 -28.02 3.82
CA PHE A 260 15.10 -27.77 4.84
C PHE A 260 15.74 -27.94 6.22
N TYR A 261 15.41 -27.05 7.12
CA TYR A 261 15.82 -27.08 8.51
C TYR A 261 14.59 -27.12 9.41
N ARG A 262 14.45 -28.21 10.17
CA ARG A 262 13.46 -28.29 11.25
C ARG A 262 14.14 -27.93 12.55
N MET A 263 13.63 -26.92 13.23
CA MET A 263 14.27 -26.39 14.43
C MET A 263 13.28 -25.87 15.45
N THR A 264 13.75 -25.77 16.69
CA THR A 264 13.04 -25.16 17.83
C THR A 264 13.87 -23.99 18.37
N GLY A 265 13.25 -23.09 19.12
CA GLY A 265 14.00 -22.00 19.75
C GLY A 265 13.17 -20.74 19.99
N PRO A 266 13.76 -19.73 20.63
CA PRO A 266 13.03 -18.56 21.12
C PRO A 266 12.44 -17.67 20.00
N VAL A 267 13.02 -17.66 18.81
CA VAL A 267 12.53 -16.85 17.67
C VAL A 267 11.31 -17.51 16.99
N ILE A 268 11.18 -18.84 17.07
CA ILE A 268 10.17 -19.59 16.31
C ILE A 268 8.71 -19.10 16.56
N PRO A 269 8.28 -18.80 17.80
CA PRO A 269 6.92 -18.34 18.06
C PRO A 269 6.58 -16.97 17.42
N THR A 270 7.58 -16.20 17.03
CA THR A 270 7.39 -14.88 16.41
C THR A 270 7.30 -14.94 14.88
N LEU A 271 7.62 -16.09 14.29
CA LEU A 271 7.62 -16.28 12.84
C LEU A 271 6.22 -16.57 12.31
N LEU A 272 6.01 -16.25 11.04
CA LEU A 272 4.80 -16.57 10.29
C LEU A 272 5.10 -17.46 9.09
N VAL A 273 4.14 -18.27 8.66
CA VAL A 273 4.28 -19.08 7.45
C VAL A 273 4.46 -18.16 6.25
N ASN A 274 5.32 -18.57 5.31
CA ASN A 274 5.77 -17.82 4.13
C ASN A 274 6.56 -16.54 4.43
N GLN A 275 6.89 -16.26 5.67
CA GLN A 275 7.81 -15.18 6.04
C GLN A 275 9.24 -15.52 5.64
N PHE A 276 9.97 -14.53 5.13
CA PHE A 276 11.39 -14.65 4.83
C PHE A 276 12.22 -14.34 6.06
N VAL A 277 13.29 -15.09 6.24
CA VAL A 277 14.27 -14.89 7.29
C VAL A 277 15.66 -14.77 6.68
N TYR A 278 16.48 -13.90 7.25
CA TYR A 278 17.86 -13.76 6.79
C TYR A 278 18.82 -13.53 7.95
N LEU A 279 20.04 -13.98 7.76
CA LEU A 279 21.18 -13.72 8.64
C LEU A 279 22.33 -13.22 7.78
N GLU A 280 22.80 -12.02 8.05
CA GLU A 280 24.01 -11.45 7.44
C GLU A 280 25.17 -11.57 8.44
N PRO A 281 26.20 -12.37 8.15
CA PRO A 281 27.30 -12.58 9.07
C PRO A 281 28.19 -11.35 9.16
N LYS A 282 28.76 -11.10 10.36
CA LYS A 282 29.66 -9.98 10.61
C LYS A 282 31.04 -10.10 9.97
N SER A 283 31.45 -11.31 9.58
CA SER A 283 32.80 -11.60 9.09
C SER A 283 32.79 -12.76 8.10
N GLY A 284 32.78 -12.45 6.80
CA GLY A 284 33.21 -13.37 5.73
C GLY A 284 32.47 -14.69 5.52
N GLU A 285 31.54 -15.06 6.37
CA GLU A 285 30.69 -16.25 6.17
C GLU A 285 29.59 -15.93 5.15
N ALA A 286 29.08 -16.97 4.48
CA ALA A 286 27.99 -16.80 3.51
C ALA A 286 26.70 -16.40 4.22
N PRO A 287 25.92 -15.43 3.67
CA PRO A 287 24.64 -15.07 4.23
C PRO A 287 23.66 -16.24 4.15
N PHE A 288 22.78 -16.33 5.13
CA PHE A 288 21.68 -17.29 5.11
C PHE A 288 20.37 -16.60 4.73
N TYR A 289 19.68 -17.18 3.74
CA TYR A 289 18.34 -16.75 3.31
C TYR A 289 17.40 -17.94 3.32
N GLY A 290 16.29 -17.82 4.04
CA GLY A 290 15.31 -18.88 4.17
C GLY A 290 13.87 -18.36 4.11
N GLN A 291 12.93 -19.28 3.86
CA GLN A 291 11.51 -19.07 3.94
C GLN A 291 10.90 -20.04 4.94
N VAL A 292 10.06 -19.54 5.83
CA VAL A 292 9.31 -20.37 6.79
C VAL A 292 8.22 -21.12 6.03
N LYS A 293 8.29 -22.43 5.98
CA LYS A 293 7.32 -23.27 5.26
C LYS A 293 6.23 -23.81 6.16
N GLN A 294 6.55 -24.09 7.40
CA GLN A 294 5.61 -24.69 8.34
C GLN A 294 5.96 -24.27 9.76
N ILE A 295 4.93 -24.07 10.57
CA ILE A 295 5.05 -23.83 12.02
C ILE A 295 4.10 -24.78 12.73
N ASN A 296 4.64 -25.59 13.64
CA ASN A 296 3.88 -26.51 14.48
C ASN A 296 4.24 -26.27 15.95
N GLY A 297 3.46 -25.44 16.62
CA GLY A 297 3.71 -25.05 18.00
C GLY A 297 5.06 -24.37 18.19
N LYS A 298 6.03 -25.06 18.80
CA LYS A 298 7.38 -24.53 19.06
C LYS A 298 8.41 -24.88 17.97
N THR A 299 7.99 -25.59 16.92
CA THR A 299 8.86 -26.05 15.84
C THR A 299 8.53 -25.34 14.54
N ALA A 300 9.55 -24.89 13.80
CA ALA A 300 9.40 -24.39 12.44
C ALA A 300 10.25 -25.21 11.45
N VAL A 301 9.79 -25.24 10.21
CA VAL A 301 10.55 -25.72 9.06
C VAL A 301 10.90 -24.52 8.19
N ILE A 302 12.19 -24.28 8.00
CA ILE A 302 12.72 -23.20 7.17
C ILE A 302 13.40 -23.84 5.95
N GLN A 303 13.04 -23.38 4.76
CA GLN A 303 13.59 -23.81 3.48
C GLN A 303 14.57 -22.78 2.95
N THR A 304 15.74 -23.21 2.45
CA THR A 304 16.64 -22.32 1.70
C THR A 304 16.01 -21.87 0.39
N LEU A 305 16.34 -20.65 -0.04
CA LEU A 305 15.75 -20.03 -1.21
C LEU A 305 16.49 -20.42 -2.50
N ARG A 306 15.76 -20.41 -3.61
CA ARG A 306 16.37 -20.37 -4.93
C ARG A 306 17.01 -19.00 -5.14
N ASP A 307 18.26 -19.01 -5.61
CA ASP A 307 18.98 -17.78 -5.91
C ASP A 307 18.70 -17.34 -7.34
N PHE A 308 17.91 -16.27 -7.47
CA PHE A 308 17.59 -15.63 -8.74
C PHE A 308 18.53 -14.47 -9.09
N SER A 309 19.62 -14.25 -8.35
CA SER A 309 20.62 -13.22 -8.68
C SER A 309 21.51 -13.64 -9.85
N HIS A 310 21.65 -14.93 -10.11
CA HIS A 310 22.46 -15.46 -11.19
C HIS A 310 21.69 -15.62 -12.51
N ASN A 311 22.32 -15.30 -13.63
CA ASN A 311 21.75 -15.44 -14.97
C ASN A 311 21.17 -16.84 -15.28
N LYS A 312 21.75 -17.89 -14.69
CA LYS A 312 21.24 -19.26 -14.86
C LYS A 312 19.83 -19.48 -14.32
N ASN A 313 19.43 -18.67 -13.37
CA ASN A 313 18.15 -18.75 -12.70
C ASN A 313 17.27 -17.54 -13.02
N ASN A 314 17.55 -16.80 -14.11
CA ASN A 314 16.72 -15.68 -14.49
C ASN A 314 15.26 -16.12 -14.70
N VAL A 315 14.35 -15.19 -14.50
CA VAL A 315 12.92 -15.36 -14.75
C VAL A 315 12.58 -14.47 -15.93
N TRP A 316 12.32 -15.04 -17.09
CA TRP A 316 12.08 -14.28 -18.31
C TRP A 316 13.13 -13.19 -18.57
N GLY A 317 14.42 -13.56 -18.46
CA GLY A 317 15.56 -12.64 -18.62
C GLY A 317 15.82 -11.70 -17.44
N VAL A 318 14.98 -11.68 -16.40
CA VAL A 318 15.14 -10.85 -15.22
C VAL A 318 15.85 -11.59 -14.11
N THR A 319 16.86 -10.96 -13.51
CA THR A 319 17.58 -11.42 -12.31
C THR A 319 17.29 -10.50 -11.13
N ALA A 320 17.32 -11.06 -9.92
CA ALA A 320 17.22 -10.28 -8.70
C ALA A 320 18.50 -9.45 -8.49
N ARG A 321 18.39 -8.16 -8.28
CA ARG A 321 19.50 -7.25 -8.02
C ARG A 321 19.81 -7.07 -6.55
N ASN A 322 18.83 -7.39 -5.70
CA ASN A 322 18.97 -7.33 -4.25
C ASN A 322 18.20 -8.47 -3.59
N ARG A 323 18.36 -8.59 -2.28
CA ARG A 323 17.76 -9.64 -1.45
C ARG A 323 16.23 -9.63 -1.52
N GLU A 324 15.61 -8.48 -1.41
CA GLU A 324 14.15 -8.33 -1.41
C GLU A 324 13.54 -8.74 -2.75
N GLN A 325 14.19 -8.41 -3.86
CA GLN A 325 13.78 -8.87 -5.19
C GLN A 325 13.90 -10.39 -5.33
N ASN A 326 14.95 -10.99 -4.74
CA ASN A 326 15.08 -12.44 -4.69
C ASN A 326 13.95 -13.10 -3.89
N PHE A 327 13.57 -12.52 -2.76
CA PHE A 327 12.43 -12.98 -1.97
C PHE A 327 11.11 -12.87 -2.76
N ALA A 328 10.89 -11.73 -3.42
CA ALA A 328 9.73 -11.52 -4.27
C ALA A 328 9.63 -12.58 -5.38
N LEU A 329 10.73 -12.87 -6.10
CA LEU A 329 10.74 -13.91 -7.15
C LEU A 329 10.45 -15.30 -6.57
N ASN A 330 10.95 -15.63 -5.38
CA ASN A 330 10.63 -16.91 -4.73
C ASN A 330 9.13 -17.04 -4.41
N LEU A 331 8.42 -15.94 -4.02
CA LEU A 331 6.97 -15.97 -3.85
C LEU A 331 6.22 -16.01 -5.19
N LEU A 332 6.62 -15.17 -6.13
CA LEU A 332 5.97 -15.06 -7.43
C LEU A 332 6.00 -16.38 -8.19
N MET A 333 7.14 -17.07 -8.18
CA MET A 333 7.34 -18.34 -8.86
C MET A 333 6.83 -19.55 -8.07
N ASN A 334 6.39 -19.38 -6.82
CA ASN A 334 5.83 -20.49 -6.04
C ASN A 334 4.37 -20.75 -6.42
N PRO A 335 4.03 -21.91 -7.02
CA PRO A 335 2.65 -22.22 -7.42
C PRO A 335 1.69 -22.43 -6.24
N GLU A 336 2.22 -22.68 -5.04
CA GLU A 336 1.41 -22.87 -3.83
C GLU A 336 0.94 -21.54 -3.20
N CYS A 337 1.50 -20.40 -3.64
CA CYS A 337 1.08 -19.07 -3.20
C CYS A 337 0.05 -18.51 -4.18
N ASP A 338 -1.23 -18.54 -3.80
CA ASP A 338 -2.34 -18.03 -4.61
C ASP A 338 -2.47 -16.50 -4.53
N PHE A 339 -2.02 -15.91 -3.42
CA PHE A 339 -2.12 -14.48 -3.17
C PHE A 339 -0.76 -13.89 -2.75
N VAL A 340 -0.26 -12.92 -3.52
CA VAL A 340 1.02 -12.26 -3.25
C VAL A 340 0.85 -10.75 -3.19
N THR A 341 1.45 -10.13 -2.18
CA THR A 341 1.50 -8.67 -2.05
C THR A 341 2.95 -8.19 -2.10
N LEU A 342 3.23 -7.22 -2.96
CA LEU A 342 4.54 -6.55 -3.06
C LEU A 342 4.37 -5.05 -2.80
N LEU A 343 4.93 -4.60 -1.69
CA LEU A 343 5.01 -3.18 -1.36
C LEU A 343 6.38 -2.62 -1.69
N GLY A 344 6.45 -1.33 -1.91
CA GLY A 344 7.72 -0.62 -2.08
C GLY A 344 7.56 0.66 -2.90
N GLN A 345 8.53 1.53 -2.80
CA GLN A 345 8.55 2.79 -3.54
C GLN A 345 8.60 2.56 -5.06
N ALA A 346 8.33 3.61 -5.85
CA ALA A 346 8.52 3.57 -7.29
C ALA A 346 9.98 3.19 -7.63
N GLY A 347 10.21 2.42 -8.70
CA GLY A 347 11.55 1.99 -9.11
C GLY A 347 12.13 0.80 -8.34
N THR A 348 11.40 0.17 -7.42
CA THR A 348 11.85 -1.07 -6.74
C THR A 348 11.70 -2.34 -7.59
N GLY A 349 11.11 -2.23 -8.79
CA GLY A 349 10.98 -3.34 -9.74
C GLY A 349 9.72 -4.19 -9.57
N LYS A 350 8.75 -3.82 -8.73
CA LYS A 350 7.52 -4.60 -8.46
C LYS A 350 6.84 -5.09 -9.73
N THR A 351 6.52 -4.18 -10.63
CA THR A 351 5.78 -4.46 -11.86
C THR A 351 6.61 -5.30 -12.83
N LEU A 352 7.91 -5.01 -12.95
CA LEU A 352 8.84 -5.78 -13.78
C LEU A 352 8.93 -7.25 -13.31
N LEU A 353 9.14 -7.46 -12.00
CA LEU A 353 9.22 -8.81 -11.42
C LEU A 353 7.91 -9.58 -11.58
N ALA A 354 6.77 -8.90 -11.38
CA ALA A 354 5.45 -9.51 -11.54
C ALA A 354 5.18 -9.95 -12.97
N LEU A 355 5.55 -9.12 -13.97
CA LEU A 355 5.42 -9.43 -15.38
C LEU A 355 6.33 -10.55 -15.81
N ALA A 356 7.61 -10.51 -15.43
CA ALA A 356 8.56 -11.57 -15.73
C ALA A 356 8.08 -12.92 -15.18
N ALA A 357 7.64 -12.97 -13.93
CA ALA A 357 7.09 -14.17 -13.31
C ALA A 357 5.79 -14.64 -14.00
N GLY A 358 4.92 -13.72 -14.39
CA GLY A 358 3.69 -14.03 -15.14
C GLY A 358 3.99 -14.65 -16.50
N LEU A 359 4.88 -14.03 -17.28
CA LEU A 359 5.29 -14.52 -18.61
C LEU A 359 5.93 -15.91 -18.53
N ALA A 360 6.86 -16.12 -17.61
CA ALA A 360 7.47 -17.44 -17.41
C ALA A 360 6.41 -18.52 -17.08
N GLN A 361 5.42 -18.18 -16.24
CA GLN A 361 4.39 -19.15 -15.84
C GLN A 361 3.26 -19.32 -16.87
N VAL A 362 3.05 -18.37 -17.77
CA VAL A 362 2.06 -18.48 -18.86
C VAL A 362 2.67 -19.14 -20.09
N LEU A 363 3.89 -18.77 -20.48
CA LEU A 363 4.49 -19.18 -21.75
C LEU A 363 5.40 -20.40 -21.62
N GLU A 364 6.24 -20.47 -20.57
CA GLU A 364 7.19 -21.57 -20.38
C GLU A 364 6.53 -22.76 -19.65
N THR A 365 6.01 -22.55 -18.44
CA THR A 365 5.45 -23.64 -17.63
C THR A 365 3.97 -23.92 -17.90
N LYS A 366 3.26 -23.01 -18.58
CA LYS A 366 1.82 -23.09 -18.93
C LYS A 366 0.91 -23.33 -17.73
N LEU A 367 1.31 -22.81 -16.57
CA LEU A 367 0.55 -22.93 -15.32
C LEU A 367 -0.72 -22.08 -15.37
N TYR A 368 -0.65 -20.92 -16.02
CA TYR A 368 -1.78 -20.00 -16.24
C TYR A 368 -2.03 -19.80 -17.74
N ASN A 369 -3.27 -19.45 -18.09
CA ASN A 369 -3.67 -19.28 -19.48
C ASN A 369 -3.31 -17.90 -20.04
N GLU A 370 -3.42 -16.86 -19.20
CA GLU A 370 -3.15 -15.47 -19.56
C GLU A 370 -2.83 -14.64 -18.32
N ILE A 371 -2.17 -13.52 -18.56
CA ILE A 371 -1.95 -12.47 -17.57
C ILE A 371 -3.05 -11.44 -17.72
N ILE A 372 -3.72 -11.10 -16.63
CA ILE A 372 -4.65 -9.97 -16.60
C ILE A 372 -4.02 -8.88 -15.75
N VAL A 373 -3.90 -7.68 -16.30
CA VAL A 373 -3.41 -6.51 -15.56
C VAL A 373 -4.56 -5.54 -15.38
N THR A 374 -4.72 -5.09 -14.16
CA THR A 374 -5.58 -3.95 -13.85
C THR A 374 -4.78 -2.94 -13.06
N ARG A 375 -4.89 -1.69 -13.43
CA ARG A 375 -4.32 -0.57 -12.69
C ARG A 375 -5.44 0.28 -12.14
N VAL A 376 -5.30 0.67 -10.88
CA VAL A 376 -6.20 1.64 -10.28
C VAL A 376 -5.85 3.02 -10.81
N THR A 377 -6.76 3.62 -11.55
CA THR A 377 -6.61 4.99 -12.03
C THR A 377 -7.44 5.91 -11.16
N VAL A 378 -6.80 6.87 -10.54
CA VAL A 378 -7.47 8.01 -9.90
C VAL A 378 -7.46 9.12 -10.95
N PRO A 379 -8.61 9.60 -11.41
CA PRO A 379 -8.64 10.70 -12.36
C PRO A 379 -8.07 11.96 -11.70
N VAL A 380 -6.90 12.38 -12.18
CA VAL A 380 -6.33 13.68 -11.83
C VAL A 380 -6.95 14.69 -12.82
N GLY A 381 -8.14 15.21 -12.49
CA GLY A 381 -8.86 16.13 -13.35
C GLY A 381 -10.18 15.57 -13.90
N GLU A 382 -10.37 15.57 -15.21
CA GLU A 382 -11.65 15.21 -15.83
C GLU A 382 -11.95 13.70 -15.81
N ASP A 383 -13.21 13.36 -15.63
CA ASP A 383 -13.72 11.97 -15.58
C ASP A 383 -13.56 11.31 -16.98
N ILE A 384 -12.79 10.24 -17.03
CA ILE A 384 -12.47 9.47 -18.24
C ILE A 384 -13.70 8.77 -18.86
N GLY A 385 -14.84 8.83 -18.20
CA GLY A 385 -16.05 8.08 -18.56
C GLY A 385 -16.57 8.29 -19.98
N PHE A 386 -16.15 9.35 -20.67
CA PHE A 386 -16.65 9.76 -21.98
C PHE A 386 -15.64 9.67 -23.14
N LEU A 387 -14.45 9.12 -22.94
CA LEU A 387 -13.55 8.91 -24.07
C LEU A 387 -14.16 7.86 -25.03
N PRO A 388 -14.30 8.19 -26.34
CA PRO A 388 -14.71 7.20 -27.35
C PRO A 388 -13.59 6.17 -27.53
N GLY A 389 -13.95 4.91 -27.81
CA GLY A 389 -12.98 3.85 -28.08
C GLY A 389 -13.21 2.58 -27.27
N THR A 390 -12.40 1.57 -27.58
CA THR A 390 -12.38 0.28 -26.87
C THR A 390 -11.84 0.44 -25.43
N GLU A 391 -12.06 -0.56 -24.58
CA GLU A 391 -11.52 -0.57 -23.20
C GLU A 391 -9.99 -0.40 -23.19
N GLU A 392 -9.30 -1.05 -24.11
CA GLU A 392 -7.84 -0.99 -24.26
C GLU A 392 -7.36 0.40 -24.66
N GLU A 393 -8.04 1.04 -25.62
CA GLU A 393 -7.73 2.41 -26.03
C GLU A 393 -7.93 3.42 -24.91
N LYS A 394 -8.97 3.25 -24.10
CA LYS A 394 -9.22 4.10 -22.93
C LYS A 394 -8.18 3.94 -21.83
N MET A 395 -7.59 2.76 -21.70
CA MET A 395 -6.53 2.47 -20.73
C MET A 395 -5.13 2.84 -21.23
N SER A 396 -4.96 3.11 -22.52
CA SER A 396 -3.66 3.41 -23.16
C SER A 396 -2.84 4.49 -22.45
N PRO A 397 -3.38 5.64 -22.00
CA PRO A 397 -2.58 6.67 -21.31
C PRO A 397 -1.89 6.20 -20.03
N TRP A 398 -2.46 5.19 -19.35
CA TRP A 398 -1.88 4.65 -18.11
C TRP A 398 -0.96 3.46 -18.35
N MET A 399 -0.83 3.04 -19.60
CA MET A 399 -0.04 1.88 -19.98
C MET A 399 1.43 2.17 -20.23
N GLY A 400 1.85 3.44 -20.33
CA GLY A 400 3.22 3.81 -20.63
C GLY A 400 4.24 3.13 -19.70
N ALA A 401 4.05 3.21 -18.40
CA ALA A 401 4.93 2.54 -17.44
C ALA A 401 4.93 1.00 -17.57
N PHE A 402 3.87 0.43 -18.12
CA PHE A 402 3.76 -1.00 -18.37
C PHE A 402 4.48 -1.37 -19.68
N ASP A 403 4.31 -0.58 -20.72
CA ASP A 403 5.00 -0.75 -22.00
C ASP A 403 6.52 -0.59 -21.84
N ASP A 404 6.99 0.34 -21.01
CA ASP A 404 8.40 0.48 -20.63
C ASP A 404 8.96 -0.81 -20.02
N ASN A 405 8.21 -1.45 -19.12
CA ASN A 405 8.62 -2.74 -18.53
C ASN A 405 8.64 -3.86 -19.57
N LEU A 406 7.66 -3.90 -20.50
CA LEU A 406 7.65 -4.88 -21.59
C LEU A 406 8.83 -4.66 -22.55
N GLU A 407 9.21 -3.42 -22.81
CA GLU A 407 10.39 -3.12 -23.63
C GLU A 407 11.69 -3.64 -22.97
N VAL A 408 11.83 -3.50 -21.65
CA VAL A 408 12.96 -4.08 -20.91
C VAL A 408 12.97 -5.61 -21.02
N LEU A 409 11.81 -6.26 -20.90
CA LEU A 409 11.66 -7.71 -21.01
C LEU A 409 11.97 -8.22 -22.44
N ASN A 410 11.62 -7.47 -23.47
CA ASN A 410 11.92 -7.80 -24.85
C ASN A 410 13.42 -7.67 -25.22
N LYS A 411 14.15 -6.78 -24.54
CA LYS A 411 15.61 -6.59 -24.78
C LYS A 411 16.46 -7.73 -24.23
N SER A 412 15.96 -8.48 -23.27
CA SER A 412 16.71 -9.59 -22.65
C SER A 412 16.84 -10.83 -23.56
N ASP A 413 16.03 -10.92 -24.61
CA ASP A 413 16.03 -12.05 -25.58
C ASP A 413 16.88 -11.71 -26.83
N SER A 414 18.15 -11.43 -26.63
CA SER A 414 19.07 -10.85 -27.62
C SER A 414 19.56 -11.81 -28.72
N GLU A 415 19.19 -13.10 -28.68
CA GLU A 415 19.65 -14.10 -29.68
C GLU A 415 18.76 -14.23 -30.92
N GLY A 416 17.56 -13.68 -30.91
CA GLY A 416 16.64 -13.64 -32.06
C GLY A 416 16.81 -12.36 -32.89
N GLY A 417 17.00 -12.49 -34.22
CA GLY A 417 16.99 -11.34 -35.13
C GLY A 417 15.68 -10.52 -35.05
N GLU A 418 15.58 -9.40 -35.79
CA GLU A 418 14.39 -8.50 -35.73
C GLU A 418 13.04 -9.22 -35.89
N TRP A 419 12.97 -10.26 -36.71
CA TRP A 419 11.77 -11.09 -36.91
C TRP A 419 11.41 -11.93 -35.70
N GLY A 420 12.41 -12.48 -35.00
CA GLY A 420 12.19 -13.23 -33.76
C GLY A 420 11.66 -12.35 -32.64
N ARG A 421 12.18 -11.12 -32.52
CA ARG A 421 11.70 -10.12 -31.55
C ARG A 421 10.26 -9.67 -31.81
N ALA A 422 9.90 -9.42 -33.09
CA ALA A 422 8.52 -9.05 -33.44
C ALA A 422 7.54 -10.17 -33.11
N ALA A 423 7.86 -11.42 -33.45
CA ALA A 423 7.01 -12.57 -33.15
C ALA A 423 6.85 -12.81 -31.64
N THR A 424 7.93 -12.61 -30.86
CA THR A 424 7.89 -12.71 -29.39
C THR A 424 7.03 -11.60 -28.80
N GLN A 425 7.13 -10.38 -29.31
CA GLN A 425 6.32 -9.25 -28.85
C GLN A 425 4.82 -9.47 -29.12
N ASP A 426 4.46 -9.97 -30.29
CA ASP A 426 3.06 -10.30 -30.62
C ASP A 426 2.53 -11.43 -29.72
N LEU A 427 3.36 -12.43 -29.43
CA LEU A 427 3.01 -13.52 -28.52
C LEU A 427 2.77 -13.01 -27.10
N ILE A 428 3.66 -12.16 -26.57
CA ILE A 428 3.52 -11.52 -25.27
C ILE A 428 2.23 -10.72 -25.19
N ARG A 429 1.99 -9.84 -26.18
CA ARG A 429 0.77 -9.03 -26.25
C ARG A 429 -0.51 -9.88 -26.33
N SER A 430 -0.47 -11.02 -27.01
CA SER A 430 -1.62 -11.94 -27.09
C SER A 430 -1.99 -12.57 -25.73
N ARG A 431 -1.04 -12.67 -24.80
CA ARG A 431 -1.19 -13.31 -23.49
C ARG A 431 -1.43 -12.33 -22.35
N ILE A 432 -1.22 -11.05 -22.58
CA ILE A 432 -1.47 -10.00 -21.58
C ILE A 432 -2.76 -9.27 -21.96
N LYS A 433 -3.69 -9.22 -21.03
CA LYS A 433 -4.95 -8.48 -21.17
C LYS A 433 -5.07 -7.41 -20.12
N ILE A 434 -5.28 -6.21 -20.55
CA ILE A 434 -5.51 -5.06 -19.69
C ILE A 434 -7.00 -4.88 -19.53
N LYS A 435 -7.45 -4.78 -18.27
CA LYS A 435 -8.87 -4.61 -17.95
C LYS A 435 -9.06 -3.57 -16.89
N SER A 436 -10.06 -2.71 -17.06
CA SER A 436 -10.45 -1.80 -16.01
C SER A 436 -11.20 -2.54 -14.89
N LEU A 437 -11.12 -2.02 -13.67
CA LEU A 437 -11.80 -2.58 -12.50
C LEU A 437 -13.30 -2.75 -12.68
N ASN A 438 -13.93 -1.86 -13.45
CA ASN A 438 -15.37 -1.89 -13.67
C ASN A 438 -15.81 -3.12 -14.50
N PHE A 439 -15.00 -3.53 -15.47
CA PHE A 439 -15.28 -4.70 -16.31
C PHE A 439 -14.89 -6.04 -15.65
N MET A 440 -14.16 -5.99 -14.55
CA MET A 440 -13.82 -7.17 -13.76
C MET A 440 -14.97 -7.62 -12.85
N ARG A 441 -15.97 -6.76 -12.61
CA ARG A 441 -17.14 -7.09 -11.78
C ARG A 441 -18.04 -8.10 -12.49
N GLY A 442 -18.54 -9.11 -11.73
CA GLY A 442 -19.44 -10.13 -12.26
C GLY A 442 -18.77 -11.32 -12.95
N ARG A 443 -17.44 -11.37 -13.07
CA ARG A 443 -16.70 -12.48 -13.69
C ARG A 443 -15.88 -13.24 -12.65
N THR A 444 -15.73 -14.54 -12.82
CA THR A 444 -14.81 -15.39 -12.05
C THR A 444 -13.54 -15.60 -12.89
N PHE A 445 -12.39 -15.48 -12.27
CA PHE A 445 -11.09 -15.73 -12.89
C PHE A 445 -10.71 -17.21 -12.65
N VAL A 446 -10.44 -17.95 -13.70
CA VAL A 446 -10.03 -19.37 -13.63
C VAL A 446 -8.74 -19.54 -14.41
N ASN A 447 -7.73 -20.14 -13.78
CA ASN A 447 -6.40 -20.35 -14.36
C ASN A 447 -5.77 -19.05 -14.91
N LYS A 448 -5.87 -17.96 -14.14
CA LYS A 448 -5.34 -16.63 -14.52
C LYS A 448 -4.24 -16.18 -13.59
N PHE A 449 -3.31 -15.43 -14.16
CA PHE A 449 -2.32 -14.66 -13.41
C PHE A 449 -2.78 -13.20 -13.38
N LEU A 450 -3.33 -12.75 -12.25
CA LEU A 450 -3.94 -11.43 -12.12
C LEU A 450 -3.01 -10.48 -11.38
N ILE A 451 -2.67 -9.36 -12.01
CA ILE A 451 -1.89 -8.27 -11.43
C ILE A 451 -2.81 -7.07 -11.17
N ILE A 452 -2.90 -6.66 -9.91
CA ILE A 452 -3.57 -5.44 -9.47
C ILE A 452 -2.48 -4.42 -9.13
N ASP A 453 -2.24 -3.48 -10.03
CA ASP A 453 -1.24 -2.44 -9.85
C ASP A 453 -1.84 -1.20 -9.18
N GLU A 454 -1.03 -0.42 -8.44
CA GLU A 454 -1.44 0.72 -7.62
C GLU A 454 -2.57 0.37 -6.63
N ALA A 455 -2.50 -0.83 -6.04
CA ALA A 455 -3.54 -1.38 -5.19
C ALA A 455 -3.77 -0.58 -3.89
N GLN A 456 -2.83 0.28 -3.48
CA GLN A 456 -3.00 1.20 -2.36
C GLN A 456 -4.16 2.19 -2.57
N ASN A 457 -4.53 2.44 -3.83
CA ASN A 457 -5.63 3.33 -4.19
C ASN A 457 -7.02 2.66 -4.13
N LEU A 458 -7.09 1.39 -3.75
CA LEU A 458 -8.33 0.66 -3.52
C LEU A 458 -8.77 0.72 -2.07
N THR A 459 -10.07 0.83 -1.85
CA THR A 459 -10.67 0.60 -0.54
C THR A 459 -10.63 -0.90 -0.19
N PRO A 460 -10.68 -1.29 1.10
CA PRO A 460 -10.79 -2.69 1.51
C PRO A 460 -11.96 -3.43 0.85
N LYS A 461 -13.10 -2.74 0.67
CA LYS A 461 -14.30 -3.30 0.03
C LYS A 461 -14.10 -3.59 -1.46
N GLN A 462 -13.42 -2.68 -2.19
CA GLN A 462 -13.11 -2.88 -3.60
C GLN A 462 -12.14 -4.05 -3.78
N LEU A 463 -11.05 -4.07 -3.01
CA LEU A 463 -10.06 -5.14 -3.09
C LEU A 463 -10.65 -6.50 -2.69
N LYS A 464 -11.46 -6.56 -1.62
CA LYS A 464 -12.22 -7.75 -1.26
C LYS A 464 -13.08 -8.25 -2.43
N THR A 465 -13.77 -7.34 -3.13
CA THR A 465 -14.61 -7.71 -4.29
C THR A 465 -13.81 -8.32 -5.42
N LEU A 466 -12.56 -7.91 -5.65
CA LEU A 466 -11.67 -8.49 -6.66
C LEU A 466 -11.13 -9.86 -6.23
N VAL A 467 -10.60 -9.94 -5.01
CA VAL A 467 -9.96 -11.15 -4.50
C VAL A 467 -10.97 -12.31 -4.39
N THR A 468 -12.21 -12.04 -3.97
CA THR A 468 -13.27 -13.07 -3.88
C THR A 468 -13.73 -13.61 -5.23
N ARG A 469 -13.22 -13.10 -6.35
CA ARG A 469 -13.49 -13.61 -7.70
C ARG A 469 -12.42 -14.55 -8.22
N ALA A 470 -11.39 -14.84 -7.42
CA ALA A 470 -10.42 -15.87 -7.75
C ALA A 470 -11.14 -17.22 -7.81
N GLY A 471 -11.13 -17.82 -8.99
CA GLY A 471 -11.54 -19.20 -9.21
C GLY A 471 -10.35 -20.14 -9.15
N PRO A 472 -10.58 -21.45 -9.34
CA PRO A 472 -9.52 -22.46 -9.28
C PRO A 472 -8.32 -22.11 -10.19
N GLY A 473 -7.11 -22.35 -9.68
CA GLY A 473 -5.87 -22.14 -10.43
C GLY A 473 -5.54 -20.68 -10.72
N THR A 474 -6.12 -19.72 -10.00
CA THR A 474 -5.83 -18.29 -10.19
C THR A 474 -4.88 -17.79 -9.11
N LYS A 475 -3.85 -17.08 -9.54
CA LYS A 475 -2.93 -16.33 -8.68
C LYS A 475 -3.21 -14.84 -8.79
N ILE A 476 -3.32 -14.16 -7.64
CA ILE A 476 -3.55 -12.72 -7.56
C ILE A 476 -2.35 -12.03 -6.94
N LEU A 477 -1.87 -10.99 -7.59
CA LEU A 477 -0.82 -10.12 -7.12
C LEU A 477 -1.38 -8.72 -6.86
N CYS A 478 -1.08 -8.16 -5.69
CA CYS A 478 -1.35 -6.76 -5.38
C CYS A 478 -0.02 -6.02 -5.25
N LEU A 479 0.20 -5.06 -6.12
CA LEU A 479 1.40 -4.22 -6.15
C LEU A 479 1.04 -2.81 -5.72
N GLY A 480 1.92 -2.15 -4.96
CA GLY A 480 1.66 -0.75 -4.61
C GLY A 480 2.70 -0.12 -3.70
N ASN A 481 2.46 1.16 -3.43
CA ASN A 481 3.23 1.97 -2.48
C ASN A 481 2.27 2.70 -1.54
N ILE A 482 2.21 2.31 -0.28
CA ILE A 482 1.28 2.90 0.70
C ILE A 482 1.56 4.39 0.97
N ALA A 483 2.79 4.87 0.72
CA ALA A 483 3.13 6.29 0.84
C ALA A 483 2.63 7.14 -0.34
N GLN A 484 2.10 6.52 -1.42
CA GLN A 484 1.60 7.20 -2.63
C GLN A 484 0.13 6.87 -2.83
N ILE A 485 -0.74 7.43 -1.99
CA ILE A 485 -2.19 7.27 -2.11
C ILE A 485 -2.76 8.52 -2.74
N ASP A 486 -3.30 8.36 -3.97
CA ASP A 486 -3.91 9.43 -4.73
C ASP A 486 -5.44 9.48 -4.55
N THR A 487 -6.03 8.41 -4.01
CA THR A 487 -7.48 8.32 -3.79
C THR A 487 -7.90 9.21 -2.63
N PRO A 488 -8.81 10.18 -2.84
CA PRO A 488 -9.32 11.02 -1.77
C PRO A 488 -9.87 10.19 -0.61
N TYR A 489 -9.61 10.67 0.62
CA TYR A 489 -10.07 10.07 1.89
C TYR A 489 -9.51 8.69 2.23
N LEU A 490 -8.62 8.12 1.43
CA LEU A 490 -7.80 6.99 1.82
C LEU A 490 -6.53 7.46 2.52
N THR A 491 -6.14 6.72 3.54
CA THR A 491 -4.88 6.89 4.26
C THR A 491 -4.08 5.59 4.19
N GLU A 492 -2.82 5.62 4.58
CA GLU A 492 -1.99 4.41 4.64
C GLU A 492 -2.65 3.32 5.49
N GLY A 493 -3.23 3.67 6.65
CA GLY A 493 -3.90 2.73 7.56
C GLY A 493 -5.25 2.23 7.05
N SER A 494 -5.94 2.96 6.14
CA SER A 494 -7.26 2.60 5.61
C SER A 494 -7.22 2.03 4.19
N SER A 495 -6.05 1.99 3.57
CA SER A 495 -5.85 1.42 2.24
C SER A 495 -6.24 -0.06 2.18
N GLY A 496 -6.88 -0.45 1.09
CA GLY A 496 -7.19 -1.86 0.82
C GLY A 496 -5.93 -2.73 0.76
N LEU A 497 -4.81 -2.18 0.29
CA LEU A 497 -3.54 -2.89 0.25
C LEU A 497 -3.02 -3.19 1.67
N THR A 498 -3.03 -2.20 2.58
CA THR A 498 -2.69 -2.39 4.00
C THR A 498 -3.60 -3.43 4.65
N TYR A 499 -4.92 -3.35 4.35
CA TYR A 499 -5.91 -4.31 4.84
C TYR A 499 -5.58 -5.74 4.46
N VAL A 500 -5.28 -6.03 3.18
CA VAL A 500 -5.01 -7.41 2.77
C VAL A 500 -3.65 -7.91 3.25
N VAL A 501 -2.62 -7.06 3.35
CA VAL A 501 -1.33 -7.44 3.94
C VAL A 501 -1.54 -7.92 5.38
N ASP A 502 -2.30 -7.19 6.19
CA ASP A 502 -2.57 -7.57 7.58
C ASP A 502 -3.43 -8.84 7.68
N ARG A 503 -4.48 -8.96 6.88
CA ARG A 503 -5.45 -10.07 6.98
C ARG A 503 -4.97 -11.38 6.39
N PHE A 504 -4.06 -11.35 5.42
CA PHE A 504 -3.53 -12.54 4.78
C PHE A 504 -2.19 -13.02 5.37
N LYS A 505 -1.56 -12.25 6.27
CA LYS A 505 -0.32 -12.66 6.93
C LYS A 505 -0.50 -14.01 7.64
N GLY A 506 0.45 -14.92 7.43
CA GLY A 506 0.43 -16.25 8.05
C GLY A 506 -0.50 -17.29 7.41
N TRP A 507 -1.28 -16.94 6.38
CA TRP A 507 -2.01 -17.93 5.58
C TRP A 507 -1.04 -18.68 4.66
N SER A 508 -1.13 -20.03 4.62
CA SER A 508 -0.15 -20.87 3.91
C SER A 508 -0.09 -20.63 2.40
N HIS A 509 -1.16 -20.09 1.80
CA HIS A 509 -1.24 -19.78 0.37
C HIS A 509 -1.09 -18.29 0.05
N SER A 510 -0.60 -17.50 0.99
CA SER A 510 -0.26 -16.09 0.76
C SER A 510 1.19 -15.79 1.10
N GLY A 511 1.72 -14.74 0.47
CA GLY A 511 3.03 -14.22 0.77
C GLY A 511 3.11 -12.71 0.60
N HIS A 512 3.98 -12.10 1.37
CA HIS A 512 4.21 -10.66 1.34
C HIS A 512 5.69 -10.34 1.36
N VAL A 513 6.10 -9.32 0.59
CA VAL A 513 7.44 -8.72 0.64
C VAL A 513 7.34 -7.22 0.49
N THR A 514 7.98 -6.49 1.40
CA THR A 514 8.25 -5.07 1.23
C THR A 514 9.65 -4.89 0.61
N LEU A 515 9.70 -4.28 -0.57
CA LEU A 515 10.92 -3.96 -1.31
C LEU A 515 11.42 -2.60 -0.82
N ALA A 516 12.37 -2.59 0.10
CA ALA A 516 12.88 -1.37 0.73
C ALA A 516 13.81 -0.57 -0.18
N ARG A 517 14.54 -1.24 -1.09
CA ARG A 517 15.55 -0.60 -1.94
C ARG A 517 15.07 -0.50 -3.38
N GLY A 518 15.04 0.71 -3.92
CA GLY A 518 14.87 0.98 -5.35
C GLY A 518 16.21 0.99 -6.07
N GLU A 519 16.25 0.48 -7.27
CA GLU A 519 17.38 0.62 -8.22
C GLU A 519 17.11 1.88 -9.07
N ARG A 520 17.24 3.06 -8.44
CA ARG A 520 16.99 4.34 -9.09
C ARG A 520 18.27 4.96 -9.65
N SER A 521 18.10 5.93 -10.54
CA SER A 521 19.20 6.79 -10.92
C SER A 521 19.58 7.72 -9.77
N ARG A 522 20.83 8.18 -9.72
CA ARG A 522 21.30 9.18 -8.74
C ARG A 522 20.38 10.41 -8.66
N LEU A 523 19.80 10.83 -9.79
CA LEU A 523 18.87 11.95 -9.83
C LEU A 523 17.56 11.63 -9.13
N ALA A 524 17.00 10.43 -9.38
CA ALA A 524 15.72 10.02 -8.78
C ALA A 524 15.85 9.79 -7.27
N ASP A 525 17.00 9.28 -6.79
CA ASP A 525 17.27 9.12 -5.36
C ASP A 525 17.36 10.48 -4.69
N HIS A 526 18.17 11.38 -5.24
CA HIS A 526 18.32 12.73 -4.70
C HIS A 526 16.98 13.51 -4.70
N ALA A 527 16.21 13.42 -5.77
CA ALA A 527 14.91 14.08 -5.84
C ALA A 527 13.93 13.55 -4.78
N SER A 528 13.97 12.25 -4.46
CA SER A 528 13.11 11.68 -3.40
C SER A 528 13.55 12.04 -1.98
N GLU A 529 14.77 12.55 -1.80
CA GLU A 529 15.27 13.02 -0.49
C GLU A 529 15.00 14.52 -0.26
N VAL A 530 14.92 15.32 -1.33
CA VAL A 530 14.87 16.79 -1.21
C VAL A 530 13.55 17.42 -1.65
N LEU A 531 12.69 16.70 -2.34
CA LEU A 531 11.35 17.11 -2.79
C LEU A 531 10.25 16.38 -2.01
#